data_03effb4e62f24ec2447fc7f9d72c6c3e
#
_entry.id   03effb4e62f24ec2447fc7f9d72c6c3e
#
_cell.length_a   1.000
_cell.length_b   1.000
_cell.length_c   1.000
_cell.angle_alpha   90.00
_cell.angle_beta   90.00
_cell.angle_gamma   90.00
#
_symmetry.space_group_name_H-M   'P 1'
#
loop_
_entity.id
_entity.type
_entity.pdbx_description
1 polymer ?
#
loop_
_entity_poly.entity_id
_entity_poly.type
_entity_poly.pdbx_seq_one_letter_code
_entity_poly.pdbx_strand_id
1 'polypeptide(L)'
;MKLKALFVIFSLSMPVCMATPVPPCNTAPLTVSAITTVASDSASCDGAPFPAECATATNAAPWINLAFHTFGIHAFGTQAALLSLMLFESGSFKYNINHYPGVPGQGTRNMQSPAFNLKYAEWLAANMTGSGISTQQVQKAQSEGPTQVLELVNGDRWGFASAAWFLATQCDEEARKGLVAATEDGWNAYLTDCIGTTATEGRTTIWKKAIALGKW
;
A
#
# COMPACT_ATOMS: atom_id res chain seq x y z
N MET A 1 36.72 -56.74 -13.01
CA MET A 1 36.31 -55.34 -13.25
C MET A 1 35.64 -54.82 -11.98
N LYS A 2 36.29 -53.88 -11.26
CA LYS A 2 35.76 -53.29 -10.02
C LYS A 2 35.17 -51.92 -10.38
N LEU A 3 33.85 -51.80 -10.24
CA LEU A 3 33.13 -50.56 -10.46
C LEU A 3 33.34 -49.63 -9.25
N LYS A 4 33.99 -48.48 -9.42
CA LYS A 4 34.09 -47.41 -8.40
C LYS A 4 32.86 -46.52 -8.49
N ALA A 5 32.04 -46.54 -7.45
CA ALA A 5 30.94 -45.61 -7.29
C ALA A 5 31.51 -44.23 -6.88
N LEU A 6 31.23 -43.21 -7.72
CA LEU A 6 31.60 -41.82 -7.48
C LEU A 6 30.44 -41.17 -6.68
N PHE A 7 30.67 -40.93 -5.39
CA PHE A 7 29.74 -40.11 -4.58
C PHE A 7 29.97 -38.65 -4.86
N VAL A 8 29.01 -38.02 -5.54
CA VAL A 8 28.96 -36.54 -5.70
C VAL A 8 28.24 -35.98 -4.46
N ILE A 9 29.02 -35.34 -3.60
CA ILE A 9 28.47 -34.59 -2.45
C ILE A 9 27.99 -33.26 -2.96
N PHE A 10 26.66 -33.12 -3.06
CA PHE A 10 26.05 -31.80 -3.28
C PHE A 10 26.14 -31.01 -1.96
N SER A 11 27.06 -30.05 -1.92
CA SER A 11 27.14 -29.08 -0.84
C SER A 11 26.02 -28.06 -1.05
N LEU A 12 24.97 -28.11 -0.22
CA LEU A 12 23.97 -27.05 -0.12
C LEU A 12 24.65 -25.85 0.54
N SER A 13 25.12 -24.91 -0.26
CA SER A 13 25.50 -23.59 0.24
C SER A 13 24.24 -22.78 0.54
N MET A 14 23.87 -22.71 1.82
CA MET A 14 22.91 -21.71 2.28
C MET A 14 23.49 -20.31 2.00
N PRO A 15 22.69 -19.37 1.47
CA PRO A 15 23.17 -18.01 1.30
C PRO A 15 23.42 -17.43 2.69
N VAL A 16 24.68 -17.18 3.00
CA VAL A 16 25.09 -16.36 4.15
C VAL A 16 24.67 -14.94 3.85
N CYS A 17 23.68 -14.43 4.56
CA CYS A 17 23.30 -13.02 4.56
C CYS A 17 24.50 -12.21 5.07
N MET A 18 25.31 -11.66 4.17
CA MET A 18 26.42 -10.79 4.53
C MET A 18 25.87 -9.47 5.08
N ALA A 19 26.41 -9.07 6.22
CA ALA A 19 26.02 -7.97 7.06
C ALA A 19 26.26 -6.60 6.40
N THR A 20 25.25 -6.10 5.73
CA THR A 20 24.90 -4.67 5.74
C THR A 20 23.73 -4.52 6.73
N PRO A 21 23.55 -3.38 7.42
CA PRO A 21 22.39 -3.21 8.28
C PRO A 21 21.15 -3.10 7.40
N VAL A 22 20.59 -4.26 7.06
CA VAL A 22 19.26 -4.36 6.47
C VAL A 22 18.29 -3.98 7.59
N PRO A 23 17.43 -2.97 7.41
CA PRO A 23 16.41 -2.66 8.39
C PRO A 23 15.61 -3.94 8.69
N PRO A 24 15.24 -4.19 9.95
CA PRO A 24 14.61 -5.43 10.35
C PRO A 24 13.36 -5.69 9.53
N CYS A 25 13.25 -6.90 8.97
CA CYS A 25 11.99 -7.35 8.40
C CYS A 25 10.93 -7.25 9.48
N ASN A 26 9.88 -6.48 9.22
CA ASN A 26 8.77 -6.40 10.16
C ASN A 26 7.91 -7.66 9.98
N THR A 27 8.00 -8.58 10.92
CA THR A 27 7.22 -9.81 10.93
C THR A 27 5.93 -9.69 11.74
N ALA A 28 5.78 -8.62 12.51
CA ALA A 28 4.57 -8.34 13.27
C ALA A 28 3.53 -7.65 12.36
N PRO A 29 2.25 -8.04 12.45
CA PRO A 29 1.20 -7.37 11.70
C PRO A 29 0.97 -5.95 12.24
N LEU A 30 0.58 -5.04 11.36
CA LEU A 30 0.11 -3.71 11.72
C LEU A 30 -1.10 -3.83 12.66
N THR A 31 -1.01 -3.22 13.84
CA THR A 31 -2.05 -3.28 14.86
C THR A 31 -2.98 -2.08 14.79
N VAL A 32 -4.21 -2.24 15.31
CA VAL A 32 -5.16 -1.13 15.49
C VAL A 32 -4.54 -0.03 16.36
N SER A 33 -3.85 -0.42 17.44
CA SER A 33 -3.18 0.53 18.35
C SER A 33 -2.11 1.35 17.62
N ALA A 34 -1.32 0.74 16.74
CA ALA A 34 -0.33 1.47 15.96
C ALA A 34 -1.00 2.52 15.04
N ILE A 35 -2.05 2.13 14.32
CA ILE A 35 -2.80 3.04 13.45
C ILE A 35 -3.35 4.24 14.25
N THR A 36 -4.03 3.97 15.37
CA THR A 36 -4.63 5.02 16.21
C THR A 36 -3.60 5.90 16.92
N THR A 37 -2.40 5.37 17.20
CA THR A 37 -1.28 6.17 17.72
C THR A 37 -0.77 7.15 16.67
N VAL A 38 -0.69 6.72 15.40
CA VAL A 38 -0.26 7.59 14.29
C VAL A 38 -1.34 8.64 13.97
N ALA A 39 -2.61 8.22 13.94
CA ALA A 39 -3.76 9.06 13.60
C ALA A 39 -4.96 8.70 14.48
N SER A 40 -5.13 9.40 15.61
CA SER A 40 -6.21 9.15 16.58
C SER A 40 -7.60 9.20 15.97
N ASP A 41 -7.80 10.06 14.97
CA ASP A 41 -9.08 10.23 14.28
C ASP A 41 -9.54 8.97 13.52
N SER A 42 -8.62 8.02 13.25
CA SER A 42 -8.97 6.72 12.65
C SER A 42 -9.71 5.77 13.61
N ALA A 43 -9.82 6.11 14.88
CA ALA A 43 -10.47 5.26 15.89
C ALA A 43 -11.98 5.14 15.71
N SER A 44 -12.67 6.17 15.21
CA SER A 44 -14.13 6.21 15.06
C SER A 44 -14.54 6.84 13.73
N CYS A 45 -15.75 6.51 13.28
CA CYS A 45 -16.42 7.19 12.16
C CYS A 45 -17.47 8.22 12.62
N ASP A 46 -17.52 8.52 13.89
CA ASP A 46 -18.46 9.52 14.42
C ASP A 46 -18.18 10.89 13.80
N GLY A 47 -19.22 11.52 13.30
CA GLY A 47 -19.11 12.82 12.62
C GLY A 47 -18.39 12.79 11.26
N ALA A 48 -18.14 11.61 10.68
CA ALA A 48 -17.57 11.52 9.34
C ALA A 48 -18.51 12.18 8.31
N PRO A 49 -18.01 13.08 7.43
CA PRO A 49 -18.85 13.77 6.45
C PRO A 49 -19.57 12.83 5.49
N PHE A 50 -18.95 11.69 5.18
CA PHE A 50 -19.49 10.63 4.32
C PHE A 50 -19.41 9.29 5.05
N PRO A 51 -20.40 8.94 5.89
CA PRO A 51 -20.33 7.74 6.74
C PRO A 51 -20.14 6.42 5.97
N ALA A 52 -20.68 6.34 4.76
CA ALA A 52 -20.55 5.15 3.90
C ALA A 52 -19.11 4.92 3.37
N GLU A 53 -18.28 5.95 3.37
CA GLU A 53 -16.89 5.89 2.93
C GLU A 53 -15.93 5.64 4.10
N CYS A 54 -16.36 5.96 5.30
CA CYS A 54 -15.49 5.92 6.46
C CYS A 54 -15.19 4.49 6.90
N ALA A 55 -13.92 4.24 7.19
CA ALA A 55 -13.45 3.03 7.87
C ALA A 55 -12.69 3.40 9.15
N THR A 56 -12.89 2.63 10.21
CA THR A 56 -12.08 2.75 11.42
C THR A 56 -10.75 2.02 11.28
N ALA A 57 -9.79 2.29 12.17
CA ALA A 57 -8.54 1.52 12.26
C ALA A 57 -8.80 0.01 12.43
N THR A 58 -9.88 -0.38 13.13
CA THR A 58 -10.30 -1.77 13.30
C THR A 58 -10.71 -2.41 11.97
N ASN A 59 -11.42 -1.66 11.12
CA ASN A 59 -11.79 -2.14 9.79
C ASN A 59 -10.59 -2.15 8.84
N ALA A 60 -9.70 -1.16 8.93
CA ALA A 60 -8.56 -0.97 8.03
C ALA A 60 -7.42 -1.98 8.23
N ALA A 61 -7.07 -2.28 9.50
CA ALA A 61 -5.89 -3.08 9.82
C ALA A 61 -5.84 -4.45 9.11
N PRO A 62 -6.90 -5.26 9.05
CA PRO A 62 -6.88 -6.55 8.36
C PRO A 62 -6.59 -6.39 6.85
N TRP A 63 -7.17 -5.39 6.19
CA TRP A 63 -7.01 -5.17 4.77
C TRP A 63 -5.62 -4.63 4.41
N ILE A 64 -5.07 -3.74 5.24
CA ILE A 64 -3.71 -3.24 5.07
C ILE A 64 -2.69 -4.38 5.25
N ASN A 65 -2.85 -5.22 6.28
CA ASN A 65 -1.99 -6.39 6.47
C ASN A 65 -2.09 -7.38 5.30
N LEU A 66 -3.29 -7.63 4.80
CA LEU A 66 -3.50 -8.47 3.61
C LEU A 66 -2.79 -7.86 2.38
N ALA A 67 -2.87 -6.54 2.20
CA ALA A 67 -2.19 -5.84 1.12
C ALA A 67 -0.67 -5.96 1.24
N PHE A 68 -0.10 -5.74 2.43
CA PHE A 68 1.33 -5.90 2.66
C PHE A 68 1.81 -7.32 2.34
N HIS A 69 1.06 -8.32 2.78
CA HIS A 69 1.37 -9.72 2.44
C HIS A 69 1.27 -9.97 0.92
N THR A 70 0.18 -9.52 0.29
CA THR A 70 -0.10 -9.75 -1.13
C THR A 70 0.97 -9.16 -2.04
N PHE A 71 1.48 -7.98 -1.71
CA PHE A 71 2.47 -7.25 -2.50
C PHE A 71 3.91 -7.38 -1.97
N GLY A 72 4.16 -8.27 -1.01
CA GLY A 72 5.51 -8.52 -0.48
C GLY A 72 6.12 -7.32 0.25
N ILE A 73 5.32 -6.50 0.91
CA ILE A 73 5.77 -5.31 1.66
C ILE A 73 6.17 -5.75 3.08
N HIS A 74 7.46 -6.06 3.28
CA HIS A 74 7.97 -6.61 4.54
C HIS A 74 8.79 -5.61 5.36
N ALA A 75 9.38 -4.59 4.74
CA ALA A 75 10.18 -3.60 5.44
C ALA A 75 9.29 -2.62 6.21
N PHE A 76 9.59 -2.40 7.50
CA PHE A 76 8.85 -1.48 8.35
C PHE A 76 8.77 -0.06 7.77
N GLY A 77 9.89 0.47 7.24
CA GLY A 77 9.92 1.81 6.64
C GLY A 77 8.95 1.94 5.46
N THR A 78 8.86 0.91 4.60
CA THR A 78 7.91 0.87 3.50
C THR A 78 6.46 0.79 4.00
N GLN A 79 6.19 -0.06 4.98
CA GLN A 79 4.86 -0.18 5.59
C GLN A 79 4.41 1.14 6.24
N ALA A 80 5.32 1.80 6.97
CA ALA A 80 5.06 3.09 7.59
C ALA A 80 4.76 4.18 6.55
N ALA A 81 5.48 4.21 5.44
CA ALA A 81 5.24 5.15 4.35
C ALA A 81 3.86 4.95 3.71
N LEU A 82 3.49 3.70 3.37
CA LEU A 82 2.19 3.40 2.77
C LEU A 82 1.03 3.70 3.71
N LEU A 83 1.16 3.35 5.00
CA LEU A 83 0.17 3.71 6.02
C LEU A 83 0.01 5.23 6.11
N SER A 84 1.11 5.96 6.16
CA SER A 84 1.11 7.42 6.30
C SER A 84 0.47 8.12 5.09
N LEU A 85 0.77 7.64 3.88
CA LEU A 85 0.13 8.14 2.65
C LEU A 85 -1.38 7.93 2.73
N MET A 86 -1.85 6.72 3.01
CA MET A 86 -3.27 6.41 3.10
C MET A 86 -3.97 7.26 4.18
N LEU A 87 -3.38 7.39 5.36
CA LEU A 87 -3.94 8.21 6.44
C LEU A 87 -4.08 9.67 6.04
N PHE A 88 -3.06 10.23 5.37
CA PHE A 88 -3.11 11.63 4.92
C PHE A 88 -4.15 11.81 3.82
N GLU A 89 -4.06 11.04 2.74
CA GLU A 89 -4.88 11.20 1.54
C GLU A 89 -6.36 10.94 1.78
N SER A 90 -6.69 10.04 2.71
CA SER A 90 -8.08 9.70 3.05
C SER A 90 -8.61 10.42 4.31
N GLY A 91 -7.88 11.39 4.87
CA GLY A 91 -8.27 12.06 6.11
C GLY A 91 -8.51 11.08 7.26
N SER A 92 -7.50 10.27 7.60
CA SER A 92 -7.58 9.22 8.62
C SER A 92 -8.69 8.20 8.32
N PHE A 93 -8.80 7.79 7.04
CA PHE A 93 -9.79 6.83 6.52
C PHE A 93 -11.24 7.32 6.50
N LYS A 94 -11.48 8.65 6.60
CA LYS A 94 -12.83 9.21 6.48
C LYS A 94 -13.36 9.21 5.06
N TYR A 95 -12.45 9.24 4.07
CA TYR A 95 -12.77 9.35 2.65
C TYR A 95 -12.17 8.19 1.86
N ASN A 96 -12.84 7.78 0.82
CA ASN A 96 -12.32 6.90 -0.21
C ASN A 96 -12.65 7.40 -1.63
N ILE A 97 -13.27 8.58 -1.72
CA ILE A 97 -13.59 9.32 -2.95
C ILE A 97 -13.07 10.74 -2.76
N ASN A 98 -12.56 11.35 -3.84
CA ASN A 98 -12.17 12.75 -3.84
C ASN A 98 -13.42 13.66 -3.93
N HIS A 99 -13.74 14.33 -2.82
CA HIS A 99 -14.82 15.32 -2.75
C HIS A 99 -14.33 16.76 -2.95
N TYR A 100 -13.05 17.01 -2.77
CA TYR A 100 -12.46 18.34 -2.79
C TYR A 100 -11.15 18.32 -3.61
N PRO A 101 -11.12 18.85 -4.84
CA PRO A 101 -12.14 19.59 -5.59
C PRO A 101 -13.25 18.74 -6.25
N GLY A 102 -13.28 17.43 -6.05
CA GLY A 102 -14.30 16.55 -6.61
C GLY A 102 -13.97 16.06 -8.01
N VAL A 103 -12.81 15.43 -8.19
CA VAL A 103 -12.40 14.83 -9.46
C VAL A 103 -13.11 13.47 -9.64
N PRO A 104 -14.01 13.33 -10.66
CA PRO A 104 -14.71 12.06 -10.88
C PRO A 104 -13.75 10.90 -11.10
N GLY A 105 -13.96 9.81 -10.37
CA GLY A 105 -13.13 8.61 -10.46
C GLY A 105 -11.78 8.67 -9.74
N GLN A 106 -11.45 9.77 -9.07
CA GLN A 106 -10.31 9.84 -8.14
C GLN A 106 -10.74 9.33 -6.76
N GLY A 107 -9.93 8.42 -6.19
CA GLY A 107 -10.28 7.82 -4.91
C GLY A 107 -9.36 6.70 -4.49
N THR A 108 -9.94 5.70 -3.81
CA THR A 108 -9.28 4.71 -2.97
C THR A 108 -8.60 5.34 -1.75
N ARG A 109 -7.90 4.56 -0.91
CA ARG A 109 -7.34 5.13 0.33
C ARG A 109 -6.08 5.98 0.11
N ASN A 110 -5.45 5.89 -1.07
CA ASN A 110 -4.33 6.77 -1.47
C ASN A 110 -4.73 7.84 -2.49
N MET A 111 -6.02 8.06 -2.72
CA MET A 111 -6.56 9.10 -3.62
C MET A 111 -5.93 9.11 -5.01
N GLN A 112 -5.63 7.91 -5.55
CA GLN A 112 -5.03 7.82 -6.89
C GLN A 112 -5.97 8.33 -7.99
N SER A 113 -5.38 8.84 -9.08
CA SER A 113 -6.12 9.45 -10.18
C SER A 113 -7.00 8.44 -10.92
N PRO A 114 -8.01 8.89 -11.67
CA PRO A 114 -8.89 8.03 -12.46
C PRO A 114 -8.13 7.11 -13.42
N ALA A 115 -7.06 7.61 -14.02
CA ALA A 115 -6.22 6.82 -14.93
C ALA A 115 -5.51 5.67 -14.21
N PHE A 116 -5.05 5.89 -12.98
CA PHE A 116 -4.45 4.84 -12.17
C PHE A 116 -5.50 3.87 -11.60
N ASN A 117 -6.71 4.31 -11.29
CA ASN A 117 -7.80 3.42 -10.91
C ASN A 117 -8.18 2.46 -12.05
N LEU A 118 -8.16 2.93 -13.30
CA LEU A 118 -8.38 2.05 -14.46
C LEU A 118 -7.25 1.01 -14.60
N LYS A 119 -5.99 1.44 -14.57
CA LYS A 119 -4.84 0.52 -14.60
C LYS A 119 -4.88 -0.50 -13.46
N TYR A 120 -5.33 -0.08 -12.28
CA TYR A 120 -5.47 -0.94 -11.13
C TYR A 120 -6.57 -1.98 -11.33
N ALA A 121 -7.74 -1.58 -11.81
CA ALA A 121 -8.83 -2.49 -12.12
C ALA A 121 -8.42 -3.53 -13.18
N GLU A 122 -7.75 -3.08 -14.25
CA GLU A 122 -7.21 -3.96 -15.31
C GLU A 122 -6.19 -4.96 -14.74
N TRP A 123 -5.28 -4.48 -13.89
CA TRP A 123 -4.28 -5.32 -13.24
C TRP A 123 -4.91 -6.38 -12.34
N LEU A 124 -5.91 -6.00 -11.53
CA LEU A 124 -6.66 -6.92 -10.66
C LEU A 124 -7.38 -7.99 -11.48
N ALA A 125 -8.01 -7.60 -12.57
CA ALA A 125 -8.71 -8.53 -13.46
C ALA A 125 -7.76 -9.55 -14.11
N ALA A 126 -6.55 -9.12 -14.45
CA ALA A 126 -5.58 -9.95 -15.16
C ALA A 126 -4.71 -10.82 -14.23
N ASN A 127 -4.38 -10.34 -13.03
CA ASN A 127 -3.33 -10.94 -12.21
C ASN A 127 -3.82 -11.51 -10.88
N MET A 128 -5.02 -11.12 -10.41
CA MET A 128 -5.51 -11.52 -9.10
C MET A 128 -6.67 -12.50 -9.20
N THR A 129 -6.35 -13.80 -9.15
CA THR A 129 -7.39 -14.85 -9.05
C THR A 129 -8.24 -14.59 -7.80
N GLY A 130 -9.57 -14.56 -7.97
CA GLY A 130 -10.50 -14.27 -6.88
C GLY A 130 -10.58 -12.78 -6.51
N SER A 131 -10.17 -11.88 -7.42
CA SER A 131 -10.40 -10.44 -7.25
C SER A 131 -11.88 -10.08 -7.17
N GLY A 132 -12.74 -10.85 -7.80
CA GLY A 132 -14.14 -10.51 -8.05
C GLY A 132 -14.33 -9.53 -9.22
N ILE A 133 -13.23 -9.15 -9.90
CA ILE A 133 -13.21 -8.20 -11.02
C ILE A 133 -12.80 -8.95 -12.28
N SER A 134 -13.64 -8.93 -13.32
CA SER A 134 -13.34 -9.50 -14.62
C SER A 134 -12.98 -8.42 -15.64
N THR A 135 -12.27 -8.80 -16.69
CA THR A 135 -11.96 -7.90 -17.83
C THR A 135 -13.24 -7.29 -18.44
N GLN A 136 -14.33 -8.05 -18.52
CA GLN A 136 -15.61 -7.56 -19.03
C GLN A 136 -16.22 -6.47 -18.12
N GLN A 137 -16.13 -6.64 -16.78
CA GLN A 137 -16.59 -5.62 -15.85
C GLN A 137 -15.77 -4.33 -15.97
N VAL A 138 -14.43 -4.45 -16.14
CA VAL A 138 -13.57 -3.29 -16.35
C VAL A 138 -13.92 -2.54 -17.64
N GLN A 139 -14.08 -3.25 -18.76
CA GLN A 139 -14.47 -2.66 -20.04
C GLN A 139 -15.83 -1.96 -19.96
N LYS A 140 -16.81 -2.59 -19.31
CA LYS A 140 -18.12 -2.00 -19.09
C LYS A 140 -17.99 -0.70 -18.26
N ALA A 141 -17.36 -0.78 -17.10
CA ALA A 141 -17.17 0.39 -16.22
C ALA A 141 -16.43 1.53 -16.92
N GLN A 142 -15.41 1.21 -17.73
CA GLN A 142 -14.67 2.19 -18.52
C GLN A 142 -15.56 2.91 -19.54
N SER A 143 -16.48 2.18 -20.19
CA SER A 143 -17.44 2.78 -21.14
C SER A 143 -18.49 3.67 -20.47
N GLU A 144 -18.79 3.45 -19.19
CA GLU A 144 -19.74 4.21 -18.39
C GLU A 144 -19.10 5.43 -17.72
N GLY A 145 -17.78 5.41 -17.51
CA GLY A 145 -17.02 6.56 -17.03
C GLY A 145 -16.11 6.25 -15.81
N PRO A 146 -15.31 7.23 -15.40
CA PRO A 146 -14.27 7.03 -14.40
C PRO A 146 -14.82 6.72 -12.99
N THR A 147 -16.02 7.18 -12.67
CA THR A 147 -16.69 6.87 -11.37
C THR A 147 -17.00 5.38 -11.28
N GLN A 148 -17.49 4.79 -12.35
CA GLN A 148 -17.82 3.36 -12.43
C GLN A 148 -16.55 2.49 -12.32
N VAL A 149 -15.43 2.96 -12.86
CA VAL A 149 -14.14 2.28 -12.68
C VAL A 149 -13.71 2.34 -11.20
N LEU A 150 -13.84 3.51 -10.55
CA LEU A 150 -13.53 3.65 -9.13
C LEU A 150 -14.37 2.68 -8.27
N GLU A 151 -15.65 2.51 -8.56
CA GLU A 151 -16.54 1.60 -7.84
C GLU A 151 -16.02 0.15 -7.80
N LEU A 152 -15.33 -0.31 -8.86
CA LEU A 152 -14.74 -1.65 -8.90
C LEU A 152 -13.62 -1.85 -7.89
N VAL A 153 -12.87 -0.79 -7.56
CA VAL A 153 -11.63 -0.87 -6.76
C VAL A 153 -11.73 -0.15 -5.41
N ASN A 154 -12.86 0.49 -5.11
CA ASN A 154 -12.99 1.35 -3.93
C ASN A 154 -13.49 0.62 -2.67
N GLY A 155 -13.93 -0.63 -2.77
CA GLY A 155 -14.27 -1.46 -1.62
C GLY A 155 -13.06 -1.69 -0.71
N ASP A 156 -13.29 -1.97 0.56
CA ASP A 156 -12.23 -2.03 1.58
C ASP A 156 -11.02 -2.88 1.16
N ARG A 157 -11.27 -4.09 0.64
CA ARG A 157 -10.18 -4.98 0.20
C ARG A 157 -9.23 -4.31 -0.79
N TRP A 158 -9.76 -3.71 -1.84
CA TRP A 158 -8.95 -3.14 -2.92
C TRP A 158 -8.61 -1.68 -2.66
N GLY A 159 -9.48 -0.95 -1.98
CA GLY A 159 -9.22 0.43 -1.58
C GLY A 159 -8.02 0.56 -0.65
N PHE A 160 -7.86 -0.36 0.33
CA PHE A 160 -6.68 -0.40 1.20
C PHE A 160 -5.45 -1.05 0.54
N ALA A 161 -5.63 -1.84 -0.52
CA ALA A 161 -4.52 -2.45 -1.24
C ALA A 161 -3.92 -1.55 -2.34
N SER A 162 -4.61 -0.48 -2.71
CA SER A 162 -4.24 0.39 -3.83
C SER A 162 -2.85 1.04 -3.67
N ALA A 163 -2.49 1.49 -2.47
CA ALA A 163 -1.17 2.08 -2.20
C ALA A 163 -0.04 1.06 -2.36
N ALA A 164 -0.23 -0.18 -1.91
CA ALA A 164 0.75 -1.25 -2.06
C ALA A 164 0.90 -1.69 -3.52
N TRP A 165 -0.22 -1.81 -4.25
CA TRP A 165 -0.20 -2.04 -5.69
C TRP A 165 0.55 -0.94 -6.42
N PHE A 166 0.26 0.32 -6.12
CA PHE A 166 0.90 1.46 -6.76
C PHE A 166 2.42 1.43 -6.57
N LEU A 167 2.88 1.23 -5.34
CA LEU A 167 4.30 1.10 -5.05
C LEU A 167 4.94 -0.05 -5.83
N ALA A 168 4.30 -1.21 -5.85
CA ALA A 168 4.85 -2.42 -6.46
C ALA A 168 4.93 -2.34 -8.00
N THR A 169 4.00 -1.60 -8.65
CA THR A 169 3.81 -1.66 -10.10
C THR A 169 4.06 -0.32 -10.82
N GLN A 170 4.00 0.81 -10.14
CA GLN A 170 4.12 2.14 -10.76
C GLN A 170 5.39 2.88 -10.33
N CYS A 171 5.98 2.53 -9.16
CA CYS A 171 7.22 3.13 -8.70
C CYS A 171 8.45 2.35 -9.21
N ASP A 172 9.55 3.04 -9.43
CA ASP A 172 10.82 2.42 -9.76
C ASP A 172 11.48 1.72 -8.55
N GLU A 173 12.59 1.07 -8.81
CA GLU A 173 13.33 0.33 -7.78
C GLU A 173 13.97 1.27 -6.76
N GLU A 174 14.37 2.47 -7.18
CA GLU A 174 15.07 3.43 -6.34
C GLU A 174 14.11 4.01 -5.28
N ALA A 175 12.91 4.42 -5.69
CA ALA A 175 11.85 4.85 -4.76
C ALA A 175 11.52 3.73 -3.74
N ARG A 176 11.40 2.47 -4.19
CA ARG A 176 11.16 1.34 -3.30
C ARG A 176 12.28 1.13 -2.29
N LYS A 177 13.55 1.19 -2.72
CA LYS A 177 14.72 1.07 -1.85
C LYS A 177 14.82 2.23 -0.84
N GLY A 178 14.52 3.45 -1.28
CA GLY A 178 14.50 4.63 -0.41
C GLY A 178 13.55 4.47 0.78
N LEU A 179 12.37 3.89 0.55
CA LEU A 179 11.42 3.61 1.63
C LEU A 179 11.90 2.55 2.62
N VAL A 180 12.61 1.52 2.13
CA VAL A 180 13.19 0.48 3.00
C VAL A 180 14.17 1.09 4.00
N ALA A 181 14.93 2.10 3.61
CA ALA A 181 15.89 2.79 4.47
C ALA A 181 15.23 3.62 5.59
N ALA A 182 13.92 3.88 5.50
CA ALA A 182 13.15 4.64 6.49
C ALA A 182 13.72 6.05 6.78
N THR A 183 14.30 6.69 5.76
CA THR A 183 14.86 8.05 5.84
C THR A 183 13.87 9.08 5.32
N GLU A 184 13.98 10.32 5.80
CA GLU A 184 13.15 11.42 5.31
C GLU A 184 13.40 11.72 3.83
N ASP A 185 14.63 11.57 3.36
CA ASP A 185 14.96 11.71 1.93
C ASP A 185 14.26 10.63 1.07
N GLY A 186 14.26 9.38 1.54
CA GLY A 186 13.52 8.30 0.87
C GLY A 186 12.01 8.51 0.86
N TRP A 187 11.44 9.04 1.94
CA TRP A 187 10.04 9.46 2.01
C TRP A 187 9.74 10.59 1.01
N ASN A 188 10.57 11.62 0.98
CA ASN A 188 10.39 12.76 0.07
C ASN A 188 10.50 12.32 -1.39
N ALA A 189 11.51 11.52 -1.75
CA ALA A 189 11.67 10.98 -3.09
C ALA A 189 10.46 10.12 -3.50
N TYR A 190 9.92 9.29 -2.61
CA TYR A 190 8.70 8.54 -2.89
C TYR A 190 7.52 9.46 -3.24
N LEU A 191 7.33 10.55 -2.49
CA LEU A 191 6.25 11.49 -2.75
C LEU A 191 6.43 12.25 -4.06
N THR A 192 7.65 12.73 -4.34
CA THR A 192 7.92 13.57 -5.53
C THR A 192 8.08 12.76 -6.80
N ASP A 193 8.84 11.69 -6.76
CA ASP A 193 9.32 11.01 -7.96
C ASP A 193 8.40 9.83 -8.36
N CYS A 194 7.68 9.23 -7.37
CA CYS A 194 6.74 8.15 -7.65
C CYS A 194 5.29 8.59 -7.58
N ILE A 195 4.85 9.19 -6.47
CA ILE A 195 3.45 9.61 -6.29
C ILE A 195 3.14 10.86 -7.13
N GLY A 196 4.14 11.69 -7.43
CA GLY A 196 3.98 12.93 -8.19
C GLY A 196 3.31 14.04 -7.38
N THR A 197 3.55 14.09 -6.07
CA THR A 197 3.03 15.10 -5.15
C THR A 197 4.16 15.79 -4.37
N THR A 198 3.83 16.70 -3.47
CA THR A 198 4.80 17.45 -2.68
C THR A 198 4.94 16.86 -1.28
N ALA A 199 6.16 16.88 -0.72
CA ALA A 199 6.45 16.52 0.67
C ALA A 199 6.03 17.68 1.60
N THR A 200 4.72 17.83 1.80
CA THR A 200 4.20 18.86 2.72
C THR A 200 4.46 18.48 4.17
N GLU A 201 4.46 19.49 5.06
CA GLU A 201 4.59 19.28 6.50
C GLU A 201 3.53 18.32 7.05
N GLY A 202 2.28 18.42 6.57
CA GLY A 202 1.20 17.52 7.00
C GLY A 202 1.48 16.05 6.68
N ARG A 203 1.94 15.74 5.46
CA ARG A 203 2.34 14.38 5.07
C ARG A 203 3.52 13.87 5.90
N THR A 204 4.55 14.69 6.03
CA THR A 204 5.78 14.34 6.75
C THR A 204 5.54 14.17 8.24
N THR A 205 4.64 14.94 8.84
CA THR A 205 4.27 14.79 10.26
C THR A 205 3.64 13.42 10.55
N ILE A 206 2.72 12.95 9.70
CA ILE A 206 2.11 11.62 9.85
C ILE A 206 3.18 10.53 9.67
N TRP A 207 4.03 10.66 8.67
CA TRP A 207 5.11 9.71 8.43
C TRP A 207 6.10 9.66 9.61
N LYS A 208 6.50 10.79 10.18
CA LYS A 208 7.37 10.84 11.36
C LYS A 208 6.76 10.13 12.56
N LYS A 209 5.45 10.27 12.78
CA LYS A 209 4.74 9.52 13.83
C LYS A 209 4.77 8.02 13.59
N ALA A 210 4.57 7.58 12.37
CA ALA A 210 4.61 6.15 12.02
C ALA A 210 6.02 5.57 12.19
N ILE A 211 7.05 6.24 11.67
CA ILE A 211 8.46 5.82 11.79
C ILE A 211 8.93 5.77 13.25
N ALA A 212 8.49 6.70 14.08
CA ALA A 212 8.85 6.75 15.49
C ALA A 212 8.42 5.52 16.31
N LEU A 213 7.45 4.74 15.80
CA LEU A 213 7.04 3.48 16.44
C LEU A 213 8.12 2.39 16.33
N GLY A 214 8.99 2.43 15.33
CA GLY A 214 10.07 1.47 15.08
C GLY A 214 9.63 0.06 14.70
N LYS A 215 8.38 -0.31 15.02
CA LYS A 215 7.69 -1.58 14.66
C LYS A 215 6.19 -1.45 14.96
N TRP A 216 5.40 -2.41 14.48
CA TRP A 216 3.96 -2.52 14.81
C TRP A 216 3.70 -3.30 16.08
#